data_45be6c0e57253bd0d4a4727653bb09d3
#
_entry.id   45be6c0e57253bd0d4a4727653bb09d3
#
_cell.length_a   1.000
_cell.length_b   1.000
_cell.length_c   1.000
_cell.angle_alpha   90.00
_cell.angle_beta   90.00
_cell.angle_gamma   90.00
#
_symmetry.space_group_name_H-M   'P 1'
#
loop_
_entity.id
_entity.type
_entity.pdbx_description
1 polymer ?
#
loop_
_entity_poly.entity_id
_entity_poly.type
_entity_poly.pdbx_seq_one_letter_code
_entity_poly.pdbx_strand_id
1 'polypeptide(L)'
;MPAKDELARRRYGKLVERIESLMRAALKAEYEGYYGQLILGADDLAEMGELKDVRRAAREAGRRLGWKTTTRLVGDRLFVLDQREAPEDIERLAGDAAAAAIDRARNESHRPRG
;
A
#
# COMPACT_ATOMS: atom_id res chain seq x y z
N MET A 1 10.39 20.80 25.88
CA MET A 1 11.16 21.74 25.04
C MET A 1 10.58 21.83 23.63
N PRO A 2 10.27 23.03 23.15
CA PRO A 2 9.71 23.21 21.82
C PRO A 2 10.53 22.58 20.70
N ALA A 3 11.86 22.55 20.83
CA ALA A 3 12.75 22.01 19.81
C ALA A 3 12.58 20.51 19.57
N LYS A 4 12.34 19.73 20.62
CA LYS A 4 12.11 18.28 20.48
C LYS A 4 10.78 17.98 19.79
N ASP A 5 9.72 18.69 20.18
CA ASP A 5 8.40 18.55 19.57
C ASP A 5 8.42 18.97 18.12
N GLU A 6 9.14 20.04 17.82
CA GLU A 6 9.28 20.54 16.45
C GLU A 6 10.02 19.55 15.57
N LEU A 7 11.11 18.95 16.06
CA LEU A 7 11.86 17.94 15.32
C LEU A 7 11.02 16.68 15.10
N ALA A 8 10.26 16.27 16.10
CA ALA A 8 9.37 15.10 15.98
C ALA A 8 8.29 15.36 14.92
N ARG A 9 7.70 16.56 14.91
CA ARG A 9 6.70 16.95 13.92
C ARG A 9 7.27 16.93 12.50
N ARG A 10 8.49 17.45 12.33
CA ARG A 10 9.17 17.47 11.03
C ARG A 10 9.46 16.06 10.53
N ARG A 11 9.94 15.18 11.41
CA ARG A 11 10.21 13.78 11.07
C ARG A 11 8.93 13.07 10.66
N TYR A 12 7.87 13.28 11.43
CA TYR A 12 6.57 12.68 11.13
C TYR A 12 6.01 13.21 9.80
N GLY A 13 6.10 14.53 9.57
CA GLY A 13 5.66 15.13 8.31
C GLY A 13 6.40 14.56 7.11
N LYS A 14 7.71 14.37 7.23
CA LYS A 14 8.52 13.76 6.17
C LYS A 14 8.14 12.30 5.93
N LEU A 15 7.83 11.59 7.01
CA LEU A 15 7.38 10.20 6.93
C LEU A 15 6.06 10.10 6.17
N VAL A 16 5.10 10.97 6.49
CA VAL A 16 3.82 11.04 5.79
C VAL A 16 4.03 11.31 4.30
N GLU A 17 4.87 12.30 3.97
CA GLU A 17 5.16 12.64 2.57
C GLU A 17 5.82 11.49 1.82
N ARG A 18 6.76 10.80 2.46
CA ARG A 18 7.44 9.65 1.87
C ARG A 18 6.46 8.52 1.58
N ILE A 19 5.62 8.19 2.55
CA ILE A 19 4.61 7.13 2.38
C ILE A 19 3.59 7.53 1.33
N GLU A 20 3.13 8.78 1.32
CA GLU A 20 2.21 9.29 0.30
C GLU A 20 2.80 9.13 -1.10
N SER A 21 4.07 9.48 -1.29
CA SER A 21 4.76 9.34 -2.58
C SER A 21 4.83 7.89 -3.03
N LEU A 22 5.14 6.98 -2.09
CA LEU A 22 5.19 5.55 -2.39
C LEU A 22 3.81 5.01 -2.75
N MET A 23 2.77 5.45 -2.04
CA MET A 23 1.39 5.06 -2.33
C MET A 23 0.95 5.54 -3.70
N ARG A 24 1.29 6.78 -4.08
CA ARG A 24 0.99 7.31 -5.42
C ARG A 24 1.69 6.52 -6.51
N ALA A 25 2.95 6.18 -6.30
CA ALA A 25 3.74 5.41 -7.26
C ALA A 25 3.18 4.00 -7.46
N ALA A 26 2.48 3.46 -6.47
CA ALA A 26 1.88 2.14 -6.53
C ALA A 26 0.51 2.11 -7.23
N LEU A 27 -0.07 3.27 -7.55
CA LEU A 27 -1.38 3.34 -8.20
C LEU A 27 -1.29 2.86 -9.66
N LYS A 28 -2.31 2.12 -10.06
CA LYS A 28 -2.44 1.64 -11.45
C LYS A 28 -3.45 2.50 -12.19
N ALA A 29 -3.03 3.05 -13.33
CA ALA A 29 -3.86 3.92 -14.15
C ALA A 29 -5.13 3.21 -14.63
N GLU A 30 -5.03 1.91 -14.94
CA GLU A 30 -6.17 1.11 -15.39
C GLU A 30 -7.29 0.97 -14.36
N TYR A 31 -6.97 1.17 -13.07
CA TYR A 31 -7.96 1.11 -11.99
C TYR A 31 -8.37 2.51 -11.50
N GLU A 32 -7.96 3.55 -12.19
CA GLU A 32 -8.32 4.94 -11.88
C GLU A 32 -8.06 5.32 -10.41
N GLY A 33 -7.00 4.78 -9.83
CA GLY A 33 -6.62 5.03 -8.43
C GLY A 33 -7.30 4.15 -7.40
N TYR A 34 -8.14 3.22 -7.81
CA TYR A 34 -8.73 2.22 -6.91
C TYR A 34 -7.78 1.04 -6.69
N TYR A 35 -8.01 0.26 -5.64
CA TYR A 35 -7.21 -0.92 -5.28
C TYR A 35 -5.74 -0.60 -5.03
N GLY A 36 -5.47 0.58 -4.49
CA GLY A 36 -4.11 0.95 -4.12
C GLY A 36 -3.55 0.00 -3.08
N GLN A 37 -2.28 -0.36 -3.24
CA GLN A 37 -1.59 -1.27 -2.34
C GLN A 37 -0.13 -0.87 -2.24
N LEU A 38 0.36 -0.75 -1.01
CA LEU A 38 1.77 -0.53 -0.74
C LEU A 38 2.25 -1.60 0.24
N ILE A 39 3.37 -2.22 -0.06
CA ILE A 39 3.98 -3.22 0.82
C ILE A 39 5.31 -2.65 1.30
N LEU A 40 5.44 -2.49 2.62
CA LEU A 40 6.67 -2.04 3.26
C LEU A 40 7.36 -3.25 3.89
N GLY A 41 8.56 -3.56 3.42
CA GLY A 41 9.35 -4.67 3.95
C GLY A 41 10.07 -4.30 5.25
N ALA A 42 10.76 -5.28 5.82
CA ALA A 42 11.46 -5.11 7.09
C ALA A 42 12.49 -3.96 7.03
N ASP A 43 13.23 -3.84 5.94
CA ASP A 43 14.23 -2.79 5.77
C ASP A 43 13.60 -1.40 5.72
N ASP A 44 12.48 -1.28 4.99
CA ASP A 44 11.73 -0.03 4.92
C ASP A 44 11.23 0.40 6.30
N LEU A 45 10.65 -0.55 7.04
CA LEU A 45 10.13 -0.28 8.38
C LEU A 45 11.23 0.11 9.35
N ALA A 46 12.40 -0.52 9.25
CA ALA A 46 13.55 -0.18 10.08
C ALA A 46 14.02 1.26 9.84
N GLU A 47 14.00 1.71 8.59
CA GLU A 47 14.35 3.09 8.24
C GLU A 47 13.28 4.10 8.67
N MET A 48 12.03 3.72 8.59
CA MET A 48 10.90 4.62 8.86
C MET A 48 10.64 4.87 10.34
N GLY A 49 11.07 3.97 11.20
CA GLY A 49 10.94 4.11 12.65
C GLY A 49 9.93 3.16 13.26
N GLU A 50 9.23 3.59 14.32
CA GLU A 50 8.30 2.72 15.04
C GLU A 50 7.07 2.38 14.21
N LEU A 51 6.64 1.13 14.30
CA LEU A 51 5.49 0.61 13.54
C LEU A 51 4.22 1.44 13.77
N LYS A 52 3.94 1.85 15.01
CA LYS A 52 2.76 2.68 15.31
C LYS A 52 2.77 4.00 14.54
N ASP A 53 3.94 4.61 14.41
CA ASP A 53 4.10 5.87 13.69
C ASP A 53 3.96 5.67 12.19
N VAL A 54 4.50 4.58 11.66
CA VAL A 54 4.38 4.21 10.25
C VAL A 54 2.91 3.97 9.89
N ARG A 55 2.19 3.23 10.73
CA ARG A 55 0.75 2.98 10.53
C ARG A 55 -0.06 4.27 10.56
N ARG A 56 0.24 5.15 11.52
CA ARG A 56 -0.43 6.44 11.64
C ARG A 56 -0.16 7.30 10.41
N ALA A 57 1.09 7.36 9.97
CA ALA A 57 1.50 8.11 8.79
C ALA A 57 0.84 7.55 7.52
N ALA A 58 0.73 6.23 7.40
CA ALA A 58 0.06 5.60 6.27
C ALA A 58 -1.43 5.97 6.22
N ARG A 59 -2.11 5.99 7.36
CA ARG A 59 -3.52 6.42 7.43
C ARG A 59 -3.67 7.90 7.05
N GLU A 60 -2.77 8.74 7.49
CA GLU A 60 -2.80 10.17 7.14
C GLU A 60 -2.53 10.38 5.65
N ALA A 61 -1.52 9.72 5.09
CA ALA A 61 -1.23 9.75 3.66
C ALA A 61 -2.42 9.24 2.85
N GLY A 62 -3.06 8.18 3.32
CA GLY A 62 -4.25 7.63 2.68
C GLY A 62 -5.40 8.62 2.64
N ARG A 63 -5.63 9.36 3.73
CA ARG A 63 -6.65 10.42 3.74
C ARG A 63 -6.36 11.49 2.69
N ARG A 64 -5.10 11.86 2.52
CA ARG A 64 -4.69 12.85 1.49
C ARG A 64 -4.97 12.35 0.07
N LEU A 65 -4.87 11.05 -0.15
CA LEU A 65 -5.14 10.41 -1.44
C LEU A 65 -6.60 10.02 -1.63
N GLY A 66 -7.43 10.19 -0.61
CA GLY A 66 -8.82 9.79 -0.65
C GLY A 66 -9.05 8.30 -0.45
N TRP A 67 -8.07 7.59 0.07
CA TRP A 67 -8.18 6.15 0.34
C TRP A 67 -8.97 5.88 1.62
N LYS A 68 -9.62 4.73 1.65
CA LYS A 68 -10.09 4.13 2.88
C LYS A 68 -9.01 3.17 3.37
N THR A 69 -8.05 3.70 4.10
CA THR A 69 -6.79 3.01 4.40
C THR A 69 -6.95 1.96 5.48
N THR A 70 -6.46 0.76 5.18
CA THR A 70 -6.32 -0.33 6.15
C THR A 70 -4.85 -0.74 6.16
N THR A 71 -4.30 -0.97 7.34
CA THR A 71 -2.93 -1.46 7.50
C THR A 71 -2.96 -2.85 8.13
N ARG A 72 -2.14 -3.75 7.61
CA ARG A 72 -2.06 -5.12 8.12
C ARG A 72 -0.60 -5.56 8.16
N LEU A 73 -0.17 -6.03 9.33
CA LEU A 73 1.16 -6.58 9.48
C LEU A 73 1.10 -8.10 9.27
N VAL A 74 1.88 -8.58 8.32
CA VAL A 74 1.99 -10.01 8.03
C VAL A 74 3.48 -10.36 8.07
N GLY A 75 3.89 -11.08 9.12
CA GLY A 75 5.30 -11.34 9.36
C GLY A 75 6.04 -10.02 9.64
N ASP A 76 7.03 -9.74 8.83
CA ASP A 76 7.84 -8.52 8.91
C ASP A 76 7.45 -7.45 7.88
N ARG A 77 6.33 -7.65 7.19
CA ARG A 77 5.84 -6.75 6.14
C ARG A 77 4.56 -6.05 6.55
N LEU A 78 4.48 -4.76 6.27
CA LEU A 78 3.27 -3.97 6.49
C LEU A 78 2.59 -3.73 5.15
N PHE A 79 1.34 -4.18 5.07
CA PHE A 79 0.47 -3.93 3.91
C PHE A 79 -0.37 -2.71 4.18
N VAL A 80 -0.35 -1.75 3.26
CA VAL A 80 -1.19 -0.55 3.30
C VAL A 80 -2.14 -0.66 2.12
N LEU A 81 -3.42 -0.79 2.40
CA LEU A 81 -4.43 -1.13 1.40
C LEU A 81 -5.53 -0.07 1.34
N ASP A 82 -6.02 0.20 0.12
CA ASP A 82 -7.21 1.01 -0.09
C ASP A 82 -8.43 0.09 -0.16
N GLN A 83 -9.33 0.23 0.80
CA GLN A 83 -10.54 -0.59 0.93
C GLN A 83 -11.78 0.09 0.37
N ARG A 84 -11.63 1.15 -0.45
CA ARG A 84 -12.79 1.79 -1.07
C ARG A 84 -13.48 0.84 -2.04
N GLU A 85 -14.80 0.95 -2.10
CA GLU A 85 -15.54 0.28 -3.15
C GLU A 85 -15.24 0.95 -4.49
N ALA A 86 -14.86 0.15 -5.47
CA ALA A 86 -14.61 0.64 -6.81
C ALA A 86 -15.92 0.66 -7.63
N PRO A 87 -16.01 1.53 -8.65
CA PRO A 87 -17.10 1.45 -9.62
C PRO A 87 -17.15 0.05 -10.25
N GLU A 88 -18.34 -0.35 -10.69
CA GLU A 88 -18.59 -1.71 -11.21
C GLU A 88 -17.67 -2.08 -12.39
N ASP A 89 -17.39 -1.14 -13.28
CA ASP A 89 -16.49 -1.36 -14.41
C ASP A 89 -15.06 -1.63 -13.96
N ILE A 90 -14.58 -0.90 -12.96
CA ILE A 90 -13.24 -1.10 -12.37
C ILE A 90 -13.18 -2.42 -11.61
N GLU A 91 -14.23 -2.74 -10.87
CA GLU A 91 -14.33 -4.01 -10.13
C GLU A 91 -14.27 -5.20 -11.10
N ARG A 92 -14.97 -5.10 -12.22
CA ARG A 92 -14.94 -6.12 -13.26
C ARG A 92 -13.57 -6.29 -13.88
N LEU A 93 -12.91 -5.16 -14.20
CA LEU A 93 -11.56 -5.17 -14.76
C LEU A 93 -10.56 -5.85 -13.81
N ALA A 94 -10.62 -5.53 -12.53
CA ALA A 94 -9.76 -6.13 -11.51
C ALA A 94 -10.04 -7.62 -11.34
N GLY A 95 -11.31 -8.01 -11.37
CA GLY A 95 -11.73 -9.41 -11.30
C GLY A 95 -11.23 -10.22 -12.49
N ASP A 96 -11.33 -9.69 -13.70
CA ASP A 96 -10.83 -10.35 -14.92
C ASP A 96 -9.30 -10.51 -14.87
N ALA A 97 -8.59 -9.50 -14.40
CA ALA A 97 -7.14 -9.56 -14.26
C ALA A 97 -6.71 -10.61 -13.22
N ALA A 98 -7.44 -10.72 -12.11
CA ALA A 98 -7.19 -11.71 -11.07
C ALA A 98 -7.45 -13.13 -11.60
N ALA A 99 -8.54 -13.32 -12.34
CA ALA A 99 -8.87 -14.61 -12.95
C ALA A 99 -7.79 -15.04 -13.95
N ALA A 100 -7.33 -14.12 -14.81
CA ALA A 100 -6.26 -14.39 -15.76
C ALA A 100 -4.95 -14.77 -15.06
N ALA A 101 -4.62 -14.13 -13.95
CA ALA A 101 -3.42 -14.46 -13.17
C ALA A 101 -3.52 -15.85 -12.55
N ILE A 102 -4.69 -16.24 -12.04
CA ILE A 102 -4.93 -17.58 -11.50
C ILE A 102 -4.78 -18.63 -12.59
N ASP A 103 -5.34 -18.40 -13.77
CA ASP A 103 -5.25 -19.32 -14.90
C ASP A 103 -3.81 -19.51 -15.35
N ARG A 104 -3.03 -18.44 -15.43
CA ARG A 104 -1.60 -18.51 -15.77
C ARG A 104 -0.82 -19.34 -14.75
N ALA A 105 -1.06 -19.11 -13.47
CA ALA A 105 -0.38 -19.84 -12.41
C ALA A 105 -0.75 -21.33 -12.45
N ARG A 106 -2.02 -21.64 -12.72
CA ARG A 106 -2.51 -23.01 -12.85
C ARG A 106 -1.86 -23.72 -14.04
N ASN A 107 -1.77 -23.04 -15.19
CA ASN A 107 -1.14 -23.58 -16.39
C ASN A 107 0.36 -23.85 -16.18
N GLU A 108 1.05 -22.95 -15.50
CA GLU A 108 2.46 -23.12 -15.17
C GLU A 108 2.68 -24.33 -14.27
N SER A 109 1.77 -24.55 -13.28
CA SER A 109 1.85 -25.68 -12.36
C SER A 109 1.64 -27.03 -13.05
N HIS A 110 0.92 -27.06 -14.19
CA HIS A 110 0.61 -28.26 -14.93
C HIS A 110 1.55 -28.53 -16.11
N ARG A 111 2.56 -27.69 -16.32
CA ARG A 111 3.53 -27.95 -17.37
C ARG A 111 4.35 -29.19 -17.05
N PRO A 112 4.48 -30.14 -18.00
CA PRO A 112 5.32 -31.29 -17.76
C PRO A 112 6.79 -30.86 -17.61
N ARG A 113 7.43 -31.39 -16.59
CA ARG A 113 8.85 -31.20 -16.41
C ARG A 113 9.58 -32.13 -17.38
N GLY A 114 10.13 -31.54 -18.40
CA GLY A 114 10.88 -32.33 -19.36
C GLY A 114 12.17 -31.69 -19.70
#